data_f6f42ee4f40e76a760f3108acbebbbf1
#
_entry.id   f6f42ee4f40e76a760f3108acbebbbf1
#
_cell.length_a   1.000
_cell.length_b   1.000
_cell.length_c   1.000
_cell.angle_alpha   90.00
_cell.angle_beta   90.00
_cell.angle_gamma   90.00
#
_symmetry.space_group_name_H-M   'P 1'
#
loop_
_entity.id
_entity.type
_entity.pdbx_description
1 polymer ?
#
loop_
_entity_poly.entity_id
_entity_poly.type
_entity_poly.pdbx_seq_one_letter_code
_entity_poly.pdbx_strand_id
1 'polypeptide(L)'
;MRIEIKDRFNGKVLFAHDQENNSVKATLEAGIRAKADLSYADLNGANLNGAYLNGAYLGEAYMSGAYMCDAYLRGAYLGGTNLNNAYLNGADLDSAYLGDADLNGASLSNACLNNADLNGACLNGAKLNSANLETATYGEGVIIGNNPLFILGLTWPIYIFKTHIKIGCQIHTKQEWLNFSDADIAKMESRASEFWAKWKKHILWMAFEGSK
;
A
#
# COMPACT_ATOMS: atom_id res chain seq x y z
N MET A 1 -25.35 -18.30 -14.14
CA MET A 1 -23.97 -18.55 -14.66
C MET A 1 -23.02 -18.74 -13.48
N ARG A 2 -22.37 -19.89 -13.40
CA ARG A 2 -21.40 -20.19 -12.34
C ARG A 2 -20.07 -19.48 -12.63
N ILE A 3 -19.56 -18.73 -11.68
CA ILE A 3 -18.22 -18.13 -11.71
C ILE A 3 -17.43 -18.68 -10.52
N GLU A 4 -16.15 -18.96 -10.74
CA GLU A 4 -15.23 -19.52 -9.76
C GLU A 4 -14.10 -18.52 -9.49
N ILE A 5 -13.80 -18.27 -8.22
CA ILE A 5 -12.58 -17.61 -7.76
C ILE A 5 -11.57 -18.71 -7.47
N LYS A 6 -10.41 -18.65 -8.07
CA LYS A 6 -9.39 -19.71 -8.02
C LYS A 6 -8.10 -19.23 -7.37
N ASP A 7 -7.44 -20.15 -6.70
CA ASP A 7 -6.06 -20.00 -6.26
C ASP A 7 -5.15 -19.94 -7.50
N ARG A 8 -4.28 -18.93 -7.54
CA ARG A 8 -3.41 -18.67 -8.68
C ARG A 8 -2.30 -19.71 -8.88
N PHE A 9 -1.88 -20.39 -7.82
CA PHE A 9 -0.73 -21.33 -7.90
C PHE A 9 -1.13 -22.71 -8.38
N ASN A 10 -2.31 -23.18 -7.95
CA ASN A 10 -2.73 -24.57 -8.17
C ASN A 10 -4.08 -24.68 -8.88
N GLY A 11 -4.77 -23.56 -9.15
CA GLY A 11 -6.06 -23.52 -9.82
C GLY A 11 -7.23 -24.07 -8.99
N LYS A 12 -7.00 -24.37 -7.70
CA LYS A 12 -8.05 -24.82 -6.79
C LYS A 12 -9.15 -23.76 -6.69
N VAL A 13 -10.40 -24.20 -6.74
CA VAL A 13 -11.54 -23.29 -6.50
C VAL A 13 -11.58 -22.91 -5.03
N LEU A 14 -11.38 -21.62 -4.74
CA LEU A 14 -11.50 -21.03 -3.40
C LEU A 14 -12.97 -20.75 -3.06
N PHE A 15 -13.69 -20.22 -4.03
CA PHE A 15 -15.13 -19.97 -3.92
C PHE A 15 -15.80 -20.03 -5.29
N ALA A 16 -17.05 -20.48 -5.32
CA ALA A 16 -17.86 -20.47 -6.54
C ALA A 16 -19.28 -20.04 -6.21
N HIS A 17 -19.84 -19.23 -7.09
CA HIS A 17 -21.22 -18.75 -6.96
C HIS A 17 -21.95 -18.89 -8.29
N ASP A 18 -23.19 -19.33 -8.22
CA ASP A 18 -24.06 -19.48 -9.39
C ASP A 18 -25.30 -18.66 -9.21
N GLN A 19 -25.45 -17.65 -10.07
CA GLN A 19 -26.65 -16.82 -10.13
C GLN A 19 -26.88 -16.31 -11.55
N GLU A 20 -28.08 -15.86 -11.82
CA GLU A 20 -28.39 -15.16 -13.07
C GLU A 20 -27.59 -13.85 -13.16
N ASN A 21 -27.03 -13.56 -14.34
CA ASN A 21 -26.18 -12.37 -14.59
C ASN A 21 -25.01 -12.21 -13.59
N ASN A 22 -24.38 -13.34 -13.24
CA ASN A 22 -23.25 -13.34 -12.31
C ASN A 22 -22.02 -12.60 -12.87
N SER A 23 -21.17 -12.10 -11.95
CA SER A 23 -19.90 -11.43 -12.25
C SER A 23 -18.85 -11.86 -11.25
N VAL A 24 -17.55 -11.61 -11.54
CA VAL A 24 -16.46 -11.80 -10.58
C VAL A 24 -16.74 -11.00 -9.30
N LYS A 25 -17.18 -9.74 -9.41
CA LYS A 25 -17.56 -8.90 -8.28
C LYS A 25 -18.66 -9.57 -7.43
N ALA A 26 -19.78 -9.99 -8.03
CA ALA A 26 -20.87 -10.60 -7.29
C ALA A 26 -20.48 -11.93 -6.63
N THR A 27 -19.64 -12.72 -7.32
CA THR A 27 -19.09 -13.97 -6.78
C THR A 27 -18.16 -13.69 -5.58
N LEU A 28 -17.28 -12.70 -5.69
CA LEU A 28 -16.37 -12.30 -4.62
C LEU A 28 -17.14 -11.81 -3.40
N GLU A 29 -18.13 -10.93 -3.60
CA GLU A 29 -19.00 -10.43 -2.52
C GLU A 29 -19.81 -11.55 -1.85
N ALA A 30 -20.25 -12.55 -2.61
CA ALA A 30 -20.90 -13.74 -2.06
C ALA A 30 -19.94 -14.56 -1.20
N GLY A 31 -18.69 -14.73 -1.64
CA GLY A 31 -17.64 -15.39 -0.87
C GLY A 31 -17.35 -14.68 0.45
N ILE A 32 -17.27 -13.35 0.43
CA ILE A 32 -17.05 -12.55 1.63
C ILE A 32 -18.21 -12.70 2.62
N ARG A 33 -19.46 -12.61 2.13
CA ARG A 33 -20.63 -12.89 2.99
C ARG A 33 -20.61 -14.29 3.61
N ALA A 34 -20.07 -15.26 2.88
CA ALA A 34 -19.88 -16.64 3.36
C ALA A 34 -18.64 -16.79 4.24
N LYS A 35 -17.88 -15.72 4.48
CA LYS A 35 -16.60 -15.73 5.22
C LYS A 35 -15.56 -16.68 4.59
N ALA A 36 -15.56 -16.81 3.26
CA ALA A 36 -14.59 -17.62 2.56
C ALA A 36 -13.19 -17.02 2.71
N ASP A 37 -12.20 -17.87 2.86
CA ASP A 37 -10.79 -17.50 2.74
C ASP A 37 -10.47 -17.40 1.24
N LEU A 38 -10.19 -16.18 0.78
CA LEU A 38 -9.87 -15.85 -0.61
C LEU A 38 -8.40 -15.48 -0.76
N SER A 39 -7.58 -15.86 0.21
CA SER A 39 -6.13 -15.72 0.12
C SER A 39 -5.62 -16.43 -1.13
N TYR A 40 -4.60 -15.85 -1.76
CA TYR A 40 -4.02 -16.31 -3.03
C TYR A 40 -4.97 -16.27 -4.24
N ALA A 41 -6.15 -15.65 -4.15
CA ALA A 41 -7.08 -15.56 -5.26
C ALA A 41 -6.44 -14.87 -6.48
N ASP A 42 -6.72 -15.38 -7.68
CA ASP A 42 -6.38 -14.70 -8.94
C ASP A 42 -7.52 -13.76 -9.34
N LEU A 43 -7.29 -12.47 -9.13
CA LEU A 43 -8.20 -11.36 -9.41
C LEU A 43 -7.53 -10.29 -10.27
N ASN A 44 -6.46 -10.66 -11.01
CA ASN A 44 -5.76 -9.73 -11.89
C ASN A 44 -6.72 -9.11 -12.91
N GLY A 45 -6.69 -7.78 -13.02
CA GLY A 45 -7.54 -7.02 -13.93
C GLY A 45 -9.05 -7.12 -13.66
N ALA A 46 -9.47 -7.71 -12.54
CA ALA A 46 -10.88 -7.86 -12.21
C ALA A 46 -11.59 -6.51 -12.07
N ASN A 47 -12.81 -6.41 -12.57
CA ASN A 47 -13.66 -5.22 -12.34
C ASN A 47 -14.41 -5.37 -11.02
N LEU A 48 -13.91 -4.67 -10.00
CA LEU A 48 -14.41 -4.63 -8.63
C LEU A 48 -14.82 -3.21 -8.21
N ASN A 49 -15.11 -2.32 -9.16
CA ASN A 49 -15.54 -0.97 -8.85
C ASN A 49 -16.78 -0.97 -7.95
N GLY A 50 -16.71 -0.21 -6.84
CA GLY A 50 -17.76 -0.14 -5.83
C GLY A 50 -18.09 -1.48 -5.18
N ALA A 51 -17.15 -2.46 -5.16
CA ALA A 51 -17.38 -3.76 -4.54
C ALA A 51 -17.40 -3.67 -3.02
N TYR A 52 -18.25 -4.47 -2.37
CA TYR A 52 -18.33 -4.58 -0.91
C TYR A 52 -17.36 -5.66 -0.41
N LEU A 53 -16.13 -5.25 -0.07
CA LEU A 53 -15.02 -6.10 0.32
C LEU A 53 -14.58 -5.88 1.78
N ASN A 54 -15.45 -5.28 2.61
CA ASN A 54 -15.12 -4.99 4.01
C ASN A 54 -14.78 -6.28 4.76
N GLY A 55 -13.64 -6.29 5.46
CA GLY A 55 -13.16 -7.43 6.24
C GLY A 55 -12.83 -8.67 5.41
N ALA A 56 -12.68 -8.54 4.09
CA ALA A 56 -12.35 -9.65 3.20
C ALA A 56 -10.98 -10.27 3.54
N TYR A 57 -10.88 -11.60 3.53
CA TYR A 57 -9.62 -12.33 3.63
C TYR A 57 -9.03 -12.51 2.22
N LEU A 58 -8.11 -11.62 1.84
CA LEU A 58 -7.50 -11.53 0.50
C LEU A 58 -5.96 -11.52 0.58
N GLY A 59 -5.39 -12.00 1.69
CA GLY A 59 -3.93 -12.05 1.85
C GLY A 59 -3.25 -12.74 0.67
N GLU A 60 -2.10 -12.21 0.22
CA GLU A 60 -1.34 -12.78 -0.90
C GLU A 60 -2.12 -12.92 -2.22
N ALA A 61 -3.33 -12.33 -2.34
CA ALA A 61 -4.11 -12.37 -3.57
C ALA A 61 -3.43 -11.56 -4.68
N TYR A 62 -3.72 -11.92 -5.93
CA TYR A 62 -3.21 -11.23 -7.12
C TYR A 62 -4.29 -10.35 -7.72
N MET A 63 -4.10 -9.06 -7.57
CA MET A 63 -5.04 -8.01 -7.96
C MET A 63 -4.34 -6.93 -8.81
N SER A 64 -3.25 -7.33 -9.51
CA SER A 64 -2.53 -6.41 -10.38
C SER A 64 -3.45 -5.85 -11.45
N GLY A 65 -3.47 -4.52 -11.61
CA GLY A 65 -4.33 -3.83 -12.56
C GLY A 65 -5.83 -3.97 -12.30
N ALA A 66 -6.25 -4.48 -11.15
CA ALA A 66 -7.68 -4.58 -10.82
C ALA A 66 -8.33 -3.20 -10.70
N TYR A 67 -9.60 -3.10 -11.11
CA TYR A 67 -10.40 -1.88 -11.03
C TYR A 67 -11.20 -1.93 -9.73
N MET A 68 -10.85 -1.10 -8.75
CA MET A 68 -11.45 -1.02 -7.42
C MET A 68 -11.78 0.42 -7.02
N CYS A 69 -12.10 1.28 -8.03
CA CYS A 69 -12.54 2.62 -7.71
C CYS A 69 -13.79 2.57 -6.82
N ASP A 70 -13.81 3.41 -5.77
CA ASP A 70 -14.91 3.51 -4.80
C ASP A 70 -15.26 2.18 -4.11
N ALA A 71 -14.37 1.19 -4.11
CA ALA A 71 -14.59 -0.07 -3.41
C ALA A 71 -14.51 0.12 -1.89
N TYR A 72 -15.32 -0.68 -1.16
CA TYR A 72 -15.35 -0.70 0.30
C TYR A 72 -14.44 -1.81 0.80
N LEU A 73 -13.27 -1.46 1.32
CA LEU A 73 -12.20 -2.37 1.76
C LEU A 73 -11.86 -2.19 3.24
N ARG A 74 -12.78 -1.58 4.00
CA ARG A 74 -12.54 -1.28 5.41
C ARG A 74 -12.21 -2.55 6.20
N GLY A 75 -11.06 -2.52 6.91
CA GLY A 75 -10.60 -3.65 7.70
C GLY A 75 -10.28 -4.91 6.89
N ALA A 76 -10.14 -4.83 5.56
CA ALA A 76 -9.78 -5.97 4.74
C ALA A 76 -8.34 -6.43 5.04
N TYR A 77 -8.13 -7.75 5.01
CA TYR A 77 -6.82 -8.39 5.16
C TYR A 77 -6.18 -8.52 3.78
N LEU A 78 -5.26 -7.61 3.46
CA LEU A 78 -4.60 -7.45 2.18
C LEU A 78 -3.07 -7.62 2.30
N GLY A 79 -2.59 -8.26 3.38
CA GLY A 79 -1.16 -8.46 3.60
C GLY A 79 -0.53 -9.26 2.47
N GLY A 80 0.62 -8.80 1.96
CA GLY A 80 1.34 -9.42 0.84
C GLY A 80 0.60 -9.39 -0.50
N THR A 81 -0.56 -8.75 -0.61
CA THR A 81 -1.36 -8.71 -1.84
C THR A 81 -0.63 -7.95 -2.95
N ASN A 82 -0.67 -8.49 -4.16
CA ASN A 82 -0.17 -7.78 -5.33
C ASN A 82 -1.25 -6.83 -5.88
N LEU A 83 -1.11 -5.55 -5.57
CA LEU A 83 -1.96 -4.44 -6.02
C LEU A 83 -1.23 -3.54 -7.04
N ASN A 84 -0.18 -4.05 -7.68
CA ASN A 84 0.61 -3.31 -8.65
C ASN A 84 -0.28 -2.73 -9.76
N ASN A 85 -0.17 -1.41 -10.00
CA ASN A 85 -0.99 -0.69 -10.98
C ASN A 85 -2.52 -0.80 -10.78
N ALA A 86 -3.02 -1.22 -9.62
CA ALA A 86 -4.45 -1.28 -9.33
C ALA A 86 -5.07 0.14 -9.28
N TYR A 87 -6.35 0.23 -9.64
CA TYR A 87 -7.13 1.47 -9.59
C TYR A 87 -7.98 1.49 -8.32
N LEU A 88 -7.53 2.22 -7.30
CA LEU A 88 -8.14 2.33 -5.96
C LEU A 88 -8.62 3.76 -5.68
N ASN A 89 -8.91 4.55 -6.72
CA ASN A 89 -9.35 5.93 -6.53
C ASN A 89 -10.66 5.95 -5.73
N GLY A 90 -10.70 6.76 -4.67
CA GLY A 90 -11.87 6.89 -3.80
C GLY A 90 -12.17 5.65 -2.94
N ALA A 91 -11.36 4.60 -2.99
CA ALA A 91 -11.61 3.40 -2.19
C ALA A 91 -11.53 3.68 -0.68
N ASP A 92 -12.39 3.01 0.11
CA ASP A 92 -12.36 3.05 1.57
C ASP A 92 -11.50 1.89 2.09
N LEU A 93 -10.25 2.19 2.43
CA LEU A 93 -9.25 1.31 3.01
C LEU A 93 -9.02 1.60 4.51
N ASP A 94 -9.97 2.29 5.17
CA ASP A 94 -9.83 2.57 6.60
C ASP A 94 -9.60 1.27 7.38
N SER A 95 -8.58 1.29 8.24
CA SER A 95 -8.19 0.13 9.06
C SER A 95 -7.81 -1.13 8.26
N ALA A 96 -7.53 -1.04 6.95
CA ALA A 96 -7.09 -2.19 6.17
C ALA A 96 -5.67 -2.63 6.57
N TYR A 97 -5.43 -3.95 6.53
CA TYR A 97 -4.11 -4.55 6.78
C TYR A 97 -3.41 -4.75 5.42
N LEU A 98 -2.49 -3.84 5.10
CA LEU A 98 -1.73 -3.79 3.84
C LEU A 98 -0.24 -4.10 4.04
N GLY A 99 0.11 -4.74 5.15
CA GLY A 99 1.50 -5.11 5.44
C GLY A 99 2.11 -5.90 4.28
N ASP A 100 3.33 -5.52 3.86
CA ASP A 100 4.07 -6.12 2.75
C ASP A 100 3.34 -6.13 1.38
N ALA A 101 2.22 -5.42 1.23
CA ALA A 101 1.49 -5.33 -0.04
C ALA A 101 2.30 -4.58 -1.12
N ASP A 102 2.22 -5.04 -2.36
CA ASP A 102 2.80 -4.36 -3.51
C ASP A 102 1.78 -3.37 -4.12
N LEU A 103 1.89 -2.10 -3.77
CA LEU A 103 1.10 -0.98 -4.27
C LEU A 103 1.86 -0.14 -5.32
N ASN A 104 2.93 -0.69 -5.92
CA ASN A 104 3.70 0.04 -6.92
C ASN A 104 2.82 0.48 -8.09
N GLY A 105 2.87 1.76 -8.44
CA GLY A 105 2.07 2.34 -9.51
C GLY A 105 0.57 2.39 -9.26
N ALA A 106 0.06 1.95 -8.11
CA ALA A 106 -1.36 1.98 -7.80
C ALA A 106 -1.91 3.42 -7.77
N SER A 107 -3.15 3.60 -8.22
CA SER A 107 -3.86 4.88 -8.17
C SER A 107 -4.78 4.92 -6.95
N LEU A 108 -4.38 5.69 -5.93
CA LEU A 108 -5.04 5.82 -4.62
C LEU A 108 -5.57 7.25 -4.40
N SER A 109 -5.77 8.02 -5.47
CA SER A 109 -6.26 9.40 -5.34
C SER A 109 -7.61 9.43 -4.65
N ASN A 110 -7.77 10.30 -3.64
CA ASN A 110 -8.96 10.43 -2.79
C ASN A 110 -9.30 9.17 -1.97
N ALA A 111 -8.46 8.15 -1.89
CA ALA A 111 -8.71 6.98 -1.06
C ALA A 111 -8.62 7.33 0.44
N CYS A 112 -9.42 6.64 1.25
CA CYS A 112 -9.34 6.72 2.70
C CYS A 112 -8.46 5.58 3.22
N LEU A 113 -7.30 5.92 3.81
CA LEU A 113 -6.33 4.97 4.39
C LEU A 113 -6.10 5.24 5.88
N ASN A 114 -7.04 5.92 6.57
CA ASN A 114 -6.89 6.14 7.99
C ASN A 114 -6.78 4.81 8.73
N ASN A 115 -5.88 4.78 9.72
CA ASN A 115 -5.60 3.58 10.52
C ASN A 115 -5.13 2.36 9.71
N ALA A 116 -4.89 2.49 8.40
CA ALA A 116 -4.35 1.38 7.61
C ALA A 116 -2.92 1.05 8.06
N ASP A 117 -2.63 -0.25 8.14
CA ASP A 117 -1.27 -0.75 8.35
C ASP A 117 -0.61 -0.98 6.99
N LEU A 118 0.40 -0.15 6.69
CA LEU A 118 1.22 -0.21 5.47
C LEU A 118 2.65 -0.69 5.78
N ASN A 119 2.86 -1.39 6.89
CA ASN A 119 4.19 -1.86 7.27
C ASN A 119 4.79 -2.73 6.16
N GLY A 120 5.99 -2.37 5.69
CA GLY A 120 6.64 -3.09 4.59
C GLY A 120 6.04 -2.87 3.19
N ALA A 121 4.88 -2.21 3.05
CA ALA A 121 4.24 -2.00 1.76
C ALA A 121 5.13 -1.24 0.76
N CYS A 122 5.09 -1.65 -0.51
CA CYS A 122 5.78 -0.98 -1.60
C CYS A 122 4.86 0.04 -2.27
N LEU A 123 5.22 1.34 -2.21
CA LEU A 123 4.42 2.46 -2.71
C LEU A 123 5.11 3.23 -3.85
N ASN A 124 6.09 2.62 -4.54
CA ASN A 124 6.84 3.30 -5.59
C ASN A 124 5.93 3.69 -6.76
N GLY A 125 5.87 4.98 -7.08
CA GLY A 125 5.01 5.48 -8.16
C GLY A 125 3.51 5.45 -7.85
N ALA A 126 3.09 5.10 -6.65
CA ALA A 126 1.70 5.19 -6.24
C ALA A 126 1.20 6.65 -6.26
N LYS A 127 -0.02 6.86 -6.74
CA LYS A 127 -0.66 8.18 -6.81
C LYS A 127 -1.53 8.37 -5.58
N LEU A 128 -1.11 9.20 -4.63
CA LEU A 128 -1.76 9.45 -3.35
C LEU A 128 -2.40 10.85 -3.25
N ASN A 129 -2.71 11.48 -4.39
CA ASN A 129 -3.28 12.83 -4.41
C ASN A 129 -4.59 12.86 -3.61
N SER A 130 -4.65 13.73 -2.60
CA SER A 130 -5.82 13.86 -1.71
C SER A 130 -6.21 12.57 -0.98
N ALA A 131 -5.35 11.57 -0.93
CA ALA A 131 -5.59 10.40 -0.08
C ALA A 131 -5.47 10.78 1.39
N ASN A 132 -6.36 10.23 2.23
CA ASN A 132 -6.31 10.46 3.67
C ASN A 132 -5.49 9.36 4.34
N LEU A 133 -4.28 9.70 4.79
CA LEU A 133 -3.29 8.83 5.44
C LEU A 133 -2.94 9.32 6.85
N GLU A 134 -3.75 10.20 7.44
CA GLU A 134 -3.33 10.94 8.64
C GLU A 134 -2.93 10.03 9.80
N THR A 135 -3.61 8.92 9.96
CA THR A 135 -3.36 7.92 11.01
C THR A 135 -2.80 6.59 10.47
N ALA A 136 -2.53 6.49 9.16
CA ALA A 136 -1.92 5.31 8.59
C ALA A 136 -0.49 5.11 9.14
N THR A 137 -0.09 3.84 9.31
CA THR A 137 1.20 3.47 9.88
C THR A 137 2.10 2.77 8.86
N TYR A 138 3.41 2.91 9.03
CA TYR A 138 4.44 2.23 8.25
C TYR A 138 5.47 1.58 9.20
N GLY A 139 5.00 0.64 9.99
CA GLY A 139 5.75 0.04 11.08
C GLY A 139 5.48 0.72 12.42
N GLU A 140 6.06 0.18 13.50
CA GLU A 140 5.80 0.63 14.86
C GLU A 140 6.20 2.10 15.06
N GLY A 141 5.26 2.92 15.48
CA GLY A 141 5.49 4.34 15.76
C GLY A 141 5.68 5.24 14.54
N VAL A 142 5.63 4.72 13.31
CA VAL A 142 5.80 5.50 12.08
C VAL A 142 4.45 5.90 11.51
N ILE A 143 4.10 7.18 11.60
CA ILE A 143 2.88 7.75 11.02
C ILE A 143 3.20 8.32 9.64
N ILE A 144 2.50 7.84 8.60
CA ILE A 144 2.69 8.33 7.22
C ILE A 144 2.23 9.78 7.12
N GLY A 145 1.02 10.08 7.58
CA GLY A 145 0.41 11.41 7.48
C GLY A 145 -0.06 11.74 6.05
N ASN A 146 -0.80 12.82 5.93
CA ASN A 146 -1.26 13.30 4.63
C ASN A 146 -0.09 13.86 3.80
N ASN A 147 -0.16 13.66 2.48
CA ASN A 147 0.85 14.14 1.52
C ASN A 147 2.28 13.62 1.79
N PRO A 148 2.49 12.31 1.94
CA PRO A 148 3.85 11.78 2.01
C PRO A 148 4.60 12.11 0.72
N LEU A 149 5.89 12.43 0.84
CA LEU A 149 6.74 12.72 -0.33
C LEU A 149 7.60 11.50 -0.64
N PHE A 150 7.52 11.03 -1.88
CA PHE A 150 8.35 9.95 -2.40
C PHE A 150 9.34 10.49 -3.44
N ILE A 151 10.64 10.29 -3.23
CA ILE A 151 11.69 10.69 -4.14
C ILE A 151 12.32 9.42 -4.69
N LEU A 152 12.05 9.15 -5.94
CA LEU A 152 12.49 7.96 -6.66
C LEU A 152 13.60 8.32 -7.66
N GLY A 153 14.25 7.28 -8.22
CA GLY A 153 15.30 7.47 -9.23
C GLY A 153 16.67 7.87 -8.66
N LEU A 154 16.83 7.90 -7.35
CA LEU A 154 18.11 8.03 -6.66
C LEU A 154 18.72 6.66 -6.37
N THR A 155 19.98 6.62 -5.93
CA THR A 155 20.65 5.38 -5.49
C THR A 155 19.83 4.64 -4.46
N TRP A 156 19.19 5.38 -3.54
CA TRP A 156 18.19 4.87 -2.61
C TRP A 156 16.92 5.70 -2.70
N PRO A 157 15.74 5.07 -2.73
CA PRO A 157 14.48 5.79 -2.66
C PRO A 157 14.35 6.47 -1.28
N ILE A 158 13.72 7.64 -1.28
CA ILE A 158 13.47 8.42 -0.06
C ILE A 158 11.97 8.56 0.12
N TYR A 159 11.49 8.22 1.31
CA TYR A 159 10.10 8.43 1.71
C TYR A 159 10.08 9.39 2.89
N ILE A 160 9.39 10.51 2.76
CA ILE A 160 9.23 11.50 3.82
C ILE A 160 7.79 11.41 4.32
N PHE A 161 7.65 10.86 5.53
CA PHE A 161 6.40 10.70 6.23
C PHE A 161 6.15 11.87 7.21
N LYS A 162 5.00 11.89 7.89
CA LYS A 162 4.67 12.90 8.91
C LYS A 162 5.74 12.98 10.01
N THR A 163 6.18 11.85 10.52
CA THR A 163 7.08 11.74 11.68
C THR A 163 8.48 11.25 11.34
N HIS A 164 8.64 10.47 10.28
CA HIS A 164 9.88 9.77 9.93
C HIS A 164 10.33 10.08 8.50
N ILE A 165 11.59 9.77 8.23
CA ILE A 165 12.14 9.68 6.87
C ILE A 165 12.71 8.28 6.70
N LYS A 166 12.35 7.62 5.58
CA LYS A 166 12.98 6.37 5.15
C LYS A 166 13.92 6.64 4.00
N ILE A 167 15.15 6.15 4.07
CA ILE A 167 16.16 6.22 3.01
C ILE A 167 16.71 4.81 2.79
N GLY A 168 16.41 4.21 1.65
CA GLY A 168 16.72 2.80 1.43
C GLY A 168 16.04 1.90 2.48
N CYS A 169 16.83 1.12 3.21
CA CYS A 169 16.33 0.26 4.30
C CYS A 169 16.30 0.95 5.68
N GLN A 170 16.89 2.15 5.82
CA GLN A 170 16.95 2.89 7.09
C GLN A 170 15.70 3.75 7.27
N ILE A 171 15.06 3.64 8.43
CA ILE A 171 13.93 4.47 8.82
C ILE A 171 14.17 5.05 10.20
N HIS A 172 14.12 6.37 10.31
CA HIS A 172 14.35 7.12 11.55
C HIS A 172 13.44 8.32 11.62
N THR A 173 13.25 8.85 12.82
CA THR A 173 12.52 10.11 13.01
C THR A 173 13.21 11.25 12.24
N LYS A 174 12.45 12.26 11.86
CA LYS A 174 13.00 13.49 11.25
C LYS A 174 14.10 14.11 12.12
N GLN A 175 13.93 14.07 13.45
CA GLN A 175 14.89 14.64 14.38
C GLN A 175 16.19 13.82 14.47
N GLU A 176 16.11 12.49 14.40
CA GLU A 176 17.32 11.64 14.36
C GLU A 176 18.12 11.90 13.09
N TRP A 177 17.46 11.97 11.91
CA TRP A 177 18.12 12.30 10.65
C TRP A 177 18.83 13.68 10.69
N LEU A 178 18.23 14.67 11.38
CA LEU A 178 18.85 15.99 11.56
C LEU A 178 20.12 15.90 12.39
N ASN A 179 20.13 15.04 13.41
CA ASN A 179 21.19 14.94 14.41
C ASN A 179 22.30 13.94 14.07
N PHE A 180 22.11 13.07 13.06
CA PHE A 180 23.15 12.12 12.67
C PHE A 180 24.45 12.82 12.26
N SER A 181 25.54 12.38 12.89
CA SER A 181 26.90 12.75 12.48
C SER A 181 27.32 11.99 11.22
N ASP A 182 28.36 12.46 10.55
CA ASP A 182 28.93 11.74 9.40
C ASP A 182 29.42 10.33 9.78
N ALA A 183 29.87 10.14 11.04
CA ALA A 183 30.28 8.84 11.56
C ALA A 183 29.10 7.88 11.74
N ASP A 184 27.91 8.38 12.11
CA ASP A 184 26.71 7.56 12.22
C ASP A 184 26.22 7.12 10.83
N ILE A 185 26.22 8.03 9.89
CA ILE A 185 25.87 7.75 8.48
C ILE A 185 26.84 6.72 7.86
N ALA A 186 28.13 6.83 8.11
CA ALA A 186 29.15 5.91 7.59
C ALA A 186 28.96 4.45 8.06
N LYS A 187 28.28 4.24 9.19
CA LYS A 187 27.98 2.89 9.73
C LYS A 187 26.76 2.23 9.06
N MET A 188 25.92 3.00 8.39
CA MET A 188 24.64 2.48 7.84
C MET A 188 24.87 1.60 6.61
N GLU A 189 25.68 2.09 5.66
CA GLU A 189 25.99 1.37 4.42
C GLU A 189 27.26 1.97 3.76
N SER A 190 27.97 1.20 2.96
CA SER A 190 29.26 1.59 2.35
C SER A 190 29.25 2.86 1.53
N ARG A 191 28.10 3.25 0.95
CA ARG A 191 27.93 4.47 0.13
C ARG A 191 27.07 5.54 0.79
N ALA A 192 26.68 5.33 2.07
CA ALA A 192 25.77 6.22 2.77
C ALA A 192 26.35 7.63 2.95
N SER A 193 27.65 7.74 3.29
CA SER A 193 28.31 9.04 3.48
C SER A 193 28.30 9.89 2.23
N GLU A 194 28.60 9.31 1.06
CA GLU A 194 28.61 10.01 -0.22
C GLU A 194 27.21 10.47 -0.60
N PHE A 195 26.23 9.60 -0.48
CA PHE A 195 24.82 9.91 -0.72
C PHE A 195 24.32 11.03 0.20
N TRP A 196 24.58 10.90 1.51
CA TRP A 196 24.16 11.87 2.51
C TRP A 196 24.79 13.24 2.31
N ALA A 197 26.10 13.31 2.05
CA ALA A 197 26.79 14.56 1.76
C ALA A 197 26.15 15.32 0.57
N LYS A 198 25.72 14.57 -0.45
CA LYS A 198 25.07 15.14 -1.63
C LYS A 198 23.65 15.60 -1.38
N TRP A 199 22.85 14.84 -0.64
CA TRP A 199 21.40 15.02 -0.60
C TRP A 199 20.85 15.56 0.73
N LYS A 200 21.64 15.53 1.85
CA LYS A 200 21.21 15.94 3.20
C LYS A 200 20.43 17.24 3.21
N LYS A 201 20.97 18.29 2.63
CA LYS A 201 20.36 19.64 2.63
C LYS A 201 18.97 19.62 1.98
N HIS A 202 18.81 18.93 0.85
CA HIS A 202 17.56 18.86 0.12
C HIS A 202 16.53 18.02 0.87
N ILE A 203 16.94 16.86 1.41
CA ILE A 203 16.07 15.95 2.17
C ILE A 203 15.53 16.65 3.41
N LEU A 204 16.40 17.29 4.19
CA LEU A 204 15.99 17.99 5.42
C LEU A 204 15.13 19.20 5.10
N TRP A 205 15.44 19.96 4.05
CA TRP A 205 14.59 21.07 3.63
C TRP A 205 13.17 20.59 3.29
N MET A 206 13.03 19.54 2.49
CA MET A 206 11.73 18.95 2.12
C MET A 206 10.98 18.42 3.34
N ALA A 207 11.70 17.83 4.30
CA ALA A 207 11.10 17.23 5.48
C ALA A 207 10.57 18.24 6.50
N PHE A 208 11.18 19.43 6.59
CA PHE A 208 10.88 20.42 7.63
C PHE A 208 10.24 21.72 7.09
N GLU A 209 10.54 22.12 5.87
CA GLU A 209 10.13 23.41 5.31
C GLU A 209 9.28 23.29 4.04
N GLY A 210 9.43 22.23 3.28
CA GLY A 210 8.72 22.05 2.00
C GLY A 210 7.22 21.75 2.12
N SER A 211 6.71 21.64 3.33
CA SER A 211 5.29 21.33 3.63
C SER A 211 4.49 22.54 4.16
N LYS A 212 5.02 23.77 4.02
CA LYS A 212 4.34 25.01 4.42
C LYS A 212 3.52 25.60 3.28
#